data_043c3436a847376ed49218f49e3723a4
#
_entry.id   043c3436a847376ed49218f49e3723a4
#
_cell.length_a   1.000
_cell.length_b   1.000
_cell.length_c   1.000
_cell.angle_alpha   90.00
_cell.angle_beta   90.00
_cell.angle_gamma   90.00
#
_symmetry.space_group_name_H-M   'P 1'
#
loop_
_entity.id
_entity.type
_entity.pdbx_description
1 polymer ?
#
loop_
_entity_poly.entity_id
_entity_poly.type
_entity_poly.pdbx_seq_one_letter_code
_entity_poly.pdbx_strand_id
1 'polypeptide(L)'
;SKYYSDRDINYAKQAIIFMEKSNWKDAKKIAKKARAKSIYNFIQWRHLLTTGNKATFTEYKEFIETFDDFPRLDRIKYLAEHKISLNNQSPNEIIKWFGNEQPNSGFGEMMLGESLIRIGDKNKGIKLIKQGFVRADLSKNDLIYFRKLFKKHLTNDDYIKRAGHLAWENKYWDLKRMLRYLPKDYQYLYTARQLLMTRGYGVDAAIKKVPNNLKNDPGLNYDRLKWRRKKGRVDSSLEI
;
A
#
# COMPACT_ATOMS: atom_id res chain seq x y z
N SER A 1 0.41 -25.68 -32.32
CA SER A 1 1.20 -24.45 -32.14
C SER A 1 2.67 -24.69 -32.46
N LYS A 2 3.36 -23.68 -33.02
CA LYS A 2 4.82 -23.79 -33.31
C LYS A 2 5.69 -23.96 -32.06
N TYR A 3 5.17 -23.52 -30.89
CA TYR A 3 5.94 -23.42 -29.64
C TYR A 3 5.49 -24.40 -28.55
N TYR A 4 4.25 -24.90 -28.61
CA TYR A 4 3.69 -25.77 -27.59
C TYR A 4 3.06 -27.02 -28.21
N SER A 5 3.21 -28.14 -27.55
CA SER A 5 2.49 -29.37 -27.91
C SER A 5 0.98 -29.20 -27.68
N ASP A 6 0.15 -29.98 -28.38
CA ASP A 6 -1.31 -29.97 -28.16
C ASP A 6 -1.68 -30.35 -26.71
N ARG A 7 -0.90 -31.23 -26.11
CA ARG A 7 -1.03 -31.59 -24.70
C ARG A 7 -0.77 -30.41 -23.76
N ASP A 8 0.29 -29.64 -24.01
CA ASP A 8 0.61 -28.46 -23.21
C ASP A 8 -0.45 -27.36 -23.40
N ILE A 9 -0.94 -27.17 -24.62
CA ILE A 9 -2.05 -26.24 -24.90
C ILE A 9 -3.29 -26.63 -24.11
N ASN A 10 -3.63 -27.93 -24.05
CA ASN A 10 -4.78 -28.40 -23.27
C ASN A 10 -4.60 -28.12 -21.77
N TYR A 11 -3.42 -28.39 -21.21
CA TYR A 11 -3.12 -28.04 -19.80
C TYR A 11 -3.19 -26.54 -19.56
N ALA A 12 -2.67 -25.71 -20.47
CA ALA A 12 -2.76 -24.25 -20.36
C ALA A 12 -4.21 -23.78 -20.32
N LYS A 13 -5.06 -24.26 -21.24
CA LYS A 13 -6.51 -23.93 -21.24
C LYS A 13 -7.19 -24.30 -19.94
N GLN A 14 -6.98 -25.51 -19.44
CA GLN A 14 -7.55 -25.96 -18.17
C GLN A 14 -7.05 -25.11 -16.99
N ALA A 15 -5.76 -24.81 -16.93
CA ALA A 15 -5.18 -23.99 -15.88
C ALA A 15 -5.75 -22.56 -15.88
N ILE A 16 -5.96 -21.97 -17.07
CA ILE A 16 -6.58 -20.65 -17.24
C ILE A 16 -8.03 -20.66 -16.73
N ILE A 17 -8.81 -21.69 -17.04
CA ILE A 17 -10.19 -21.82 -16.53
C ILE A 17 -10.22 -21.82 -15.00
N PHE A 18 -9.32 -22.55 -14.35
CA PHE A 18 -9.20 -22.53 -12.88
C PHE A 18 -8.74 -21.17 -12.36
N MET A 19 -7.79 -20.53 -13.04
CA MET A 19 -7.30 -19.18 -12.70
C MET A 19 -8.43 -18.15 -12.75
N GLU A 20 -9.28 -18.15 -13.78
CA GLU A 20 -10.42 -17.24 -13.93
C GLU A 20 -11.44 -17.40 -12.79
N LYS A 21 -11.57 -18.61 -12.27
CA LYS A 21 -12.38 -18.90 -11.09
C LYS A 21 -11.65 -18.63 -9.76
N SER A 22 -10.47 -18.00 -9.79
CA SER A 22 -9.62 -17.78 -8.64
C SER A 22 -9.20 -19.05 -7.88
N ASN A 23 -9.33 -20.22 -8.51
CA ASN A 23 -8.92 -21.50 -7.96
C ASN A 23 -7.41 -21.74 -8.26
N TRP A 24 -6.57 -20.98 -7.57
CA TRP A 24 -5.12 -20.98 -7.79
C TRP A 24 -4.45 -22.32 -7.50
N LYS A 25 -5.00 -23.09 -6.55
CA LYS A 25 -4.47 -24.41 -6.20
C LYS A 25 -4.55 -25.37 -7.39
N ASP A 26 -5.73 -25.49 -8.00
CA ASP A 26 -5.93 -26.38 -9.14
C ASP A 26 -5.30 -25.82 -10.41
N ALA A 27 -5.33 -24.49 -10.61
CA ALA A 27 -4.62 -23.85 -11.71
C ALA A 27 -3.11 -24.20 -11.71
N LYS A 28 -2.44 -24.04 -10.57
CA LYS A 28 -1.02 -24.41 -10.42
C LYS A 28 -0.79 -25.92 -10.58
N LYS A 29 -1.69 -26.77 -10.02
CA LYS A 29 -1.59 -28.22 -10.13
C LYS A 29 -1.67 -28.70 -11.58
N ILE A 30 -2.59 -28.15 -12.37
CA ILE A 30 -2.75 -28.48 -13.78
C ILE A 30 -1.57 -27.94 -14.60
N ALA A 31 -1.18 -26.68 -14.39
CA ALA A 31 -0.07 -26.05 -15.10
C ALA A 31 1.27 -26.82 -14.91
N LYS A 32 1.50 -27.42 -13.73
CA LYS A 32 2.69 -28.26 -13.47
C LYS A 32 2.76 -29.54 -14.30
N LYS A 33 1.64 -30.01 -14.88
CA LYS A 33 1.61 -31.19 -15.76
C LYS A 33 2.12 -30.89 -17.16
N ALA A 34 2.15 -29.62 -17.55
CA ALA A 34 2.70 -29.21 -18.83
C ALA A 34 4.22 -29.41 -18.85
N ARG A 35 4.76 -29.84 -20.00
CA ARG A 35 6.21 -29.94 -20.21
C ARG A 35 6.85 -28.57 -20.30
N ALA A 36 6.14 -27.62 -20.91
CA ALA A 36 6.56 -26.23 -21.03
C ALA A 36 6.37 -25.49 -19.68
N LYS A 37 7.48 -25.25 -18.98
CA LYS A 37 7.48 -24.55 -17.67
C LYS A 37 6.91 -23.14 -17.72
N SER A 38 6.96 -22.48 -18.86
CA SER A 38 6.38 -21.14 -19.06
C SER A 38 4.89 -21.07 -18.71
N ILE A 39 4.13 -22.16 -18.89
CA ILE A 39 2.71 -22.24 -18.51
C ILE A 39 2.56 -22.13 -16.99
N TYR A 40 3.35 -22.88 -16.23
CA TYR A 40 3.32 -22.78 -14.77
C TYR A 40 3.79 -21.42 -14.27
N ASN A 41 4.88 -20.88 -14.85
CA ASN A 41 5.42 -19.59 -14.48
C ASN A 41 4.39 -18.45 -14.73
N PHE A 42 3.66 -18.52 -15.84
CA PHE A 42 2.58 -17.58 -16.14
C PHE A 42 1.45 -17.63 -15.07
N ILE A 43 0.99 -18.83 -14.70
CA ILE A 43 -0.07 -19.00 -13.68
C ILE A 43 0.44 -18.51 -12.31
N GLN A 44 1.70 -18.78 -11.96
CA GLN A 44 2.29 -18.29 -10.72
C GLN A 44 2.40 -16.77 -10.70
N TRP A 45 2.90 -16.17 -11.77
CA TRP A 45 2.98 -14.73 -11.95
C TRP A 45 1.61 -14.05 -11.81
N ARG A 46 0.59 -14.58 -12.47
CA ARG A 46 -0.80 -14.07 -12.35
C ARG A 46 -1.33 -14.17 -10.92
N HIS A 47 -1.06 -15.28 -10.24
CA HIS A 47 -1.43 -15.45 -8.84
C HIS A 47 -0.80 -14.40 -7.95
N LEU A 48 0.51 -14.18 -8.06
CA LEU A 48 1.25 -13.21 -7.24
C LEU A 48 0.78 -11.76 -7.49
N LEU A 49 0.35 -11.42 -8.71
CA LEU A 49 -0.19 -10.10 -9.03
C LEU A 49 -1.63 -9.87 -8.55
N THR A 50 -2.35 -10.93 -8.20
CA THR A 50 -3.75 -10.83 -7.78
C THR A 50 -3.84 -10.24 -6.37
N THR A 51 -4.57 -9.14 -6.22
CA THR A 51 -4.79 -8.51 -4.91
C THR A 51 -5.54 -9.45 -3.96
N GLY A 52 -5.11 -9.52 -2.71
CA GLY A 52 -5.75 -10.37 -1.69
C GLY A 52 -5.44 -11.87 -1.83
N ASN A 53 -4.47 -12.25 -2.67
CA ASN A 53 -4.05 -13.64 -2.77
C ASN A 53 -3.46 -14.16 -1.43
N LYS A 54 -3.45 -15.49 -1.27
CA LYS A 54 -2.96 -16.18 -0.08
C LYS A 54 -1.50 -16.63 -0.19
N ALA A 55 -0.77 -16.16 -1.20
CA ALA A 55 0.65 -16.49 -1.34
C ALA A 55 1.45 -15.98 -0.13
N THR A 56 2.42 -16.77 0.28
CA THR A 56 3.33 -16.43 1.38
C THR A 56 4.46 -15.52 0.90
N PHE A 57 5.17 -14.88 1.84
CA PHE A 57 6.38 -14.13 1.52
C PHE A 57 7.43 -15.03 0.81
N THR A 58 7.57 -16.28 1.23
CA THR A 58 8.48 -17.24 0.62
C THR A 58 8.17 -17.49 -0.86
N GLU A 59 6.88 -17.67 -1.22
CA GLU A 59 6.49 -17.86 -2.62
C GLU A 59 6.81 -16.63 -3.48
N TYR A 60 6.63 -15.42 -2.94
CA TYR A 60 7.04 -14.18 -3.61
C TYR A 60 8.56 -14.10 -3.78
N LYS A 61 9.31 -14.37 -2.71
CA LYS A 61 10.78 -14.35 -2.70
C LYS A 61 11.35 -15.29 -3.73
N GLU A 62 10.93 -16.56 -3.72
CA GLU A 62 11.37 -17.57 -4.68
C GLU A 62 11.10 -17.15 -6.14
N PHE A 63 9.95 -16.54 -6.40
CA PHE A 63 9.63 -16.04 -7.73
C PHE A 63 10.55 -14.89 -8.15
N ILE A 64 10.78 -13.90 -7.27
CA ILE A 64 11.64 -12.75 -7.53
C ILE A 64 13.09 -13.18 -7.75
N GLU A 65 13.60 -14.15 -6.96
CA GLU A 65 14.97 -14.67 -7.08
C GLU A 65 15.17 -15.55 -8.33
N THR A 66 14.10 -16.14 -8.85
CA THR A 66 14.16 -17.00 -10.04
C THR A 66 14.03 -16.21 -11.34
N PHE A 67 13.33 -15.09 -11.33
CA PHE A 67 12.97 -14.33 -12.52
C PHE A 67 13.30 -12.85 -12.31
N ASP A 68 14.29 -12.36 -13.05
CA ASP A 68 14.74 -10.97 -13.01
C ASP A 68 14.12 -10.09 -14.12
N ASP A 69 13.53 -10.69 -15.14
CA ASP A 69 13.00 -10.04 -16.34
C ASP A 69 11.47 -10.17 -16.53
N PHE A 70 10.75 -10.74 -15.53
CA PHE A 70 9.30 -10.90 -15.62
C PHE A 70 8.58 -9.54 -15.58
N PRO A 71 7.49 -9.36 -16.37
CA PRO A 71 6.74 -8.11 -16.36
C PRO A 71 6.20 -7.74 -14.97
N ARG A 72 6.24 -6.44 -14.63
CA ARG A 72 5.73 -5.89 -13.38
C ARG A 72 6.40 -6.44 -12.11
N LEU A 73 7.68 -6.76 -12.18
CA LEU A 73 8.43 -7.29 -11.04
C LEU A 73 8.42 -6.32 -9.84
N ASP A 74 8.49 -5.00 -10.09
CA ASP A 74 8.36 -3.98 -9.02
C ASP A 74 7.03 -4.08 -8.28
N ARG A 75 5.92 -4.38 -9.00
CA ARG A 75 4.62 -4.61 -8.37
C ARG A 75 4.62 -5.89 -7.54
N ILE A 76 5.30 -6.93 -7.99
CA ILE A 76 5.46 -8.19 -7.24
C ILE A 76 6.29 -7.94 -5.98
N LYS A 77 7.41 -7.21 -6.07
CA LYS A 77 8.22 -6.77 -4.91
C LYS A 77 7.37 -5.98 -3.91
N TYR A 78 6.59 -4.98 -4.38
CA TYR A 78 5.67 -4.22 -3.54
C TYR A 78 4.67 -5.13 -2.79
N LEU A 79 4.07 -6.11 -3.48
CA LEU A 79 3.12 -7.04 -2.87
C LEU A 79 3.80 -8.02 -1.90
N ALA A 80 5.04 -8.44 -2.20
CA ALA A 80 5.85 -9.26 -1.32
C ALA A 80 6.12 -8.58 0.03
N GLU A 81 6.44 -7.28 0.01
CA GLU A 81 6.68 -6.49 1.22
C GLU A 81 5.50 -6.56 2.19
N HIS A 82 4.26 -6.53 1.68
CA HIS A 82 3.05 -6.65 2.49
C HIS A 82 2.79 -8.07 3.05
N LYS A 83 3.63 -9.04 2.70
CA LYS A 83 3.61 -10.41 3.25
C LYS A 83 4.68 -10.65 4.31
N ILE A 84 5.58 -9.68 4.51
CA ILE A 84 6.62 -9.76 5.55
C ILE A 84 5.96 -9.75 6.92
N SER A 85 6.39 -10.66 7.80
CA SER A 85 5.95 -10.72 9.18
C SER A 85 7.09 -11.21 10.08
N LEU A 86 7.40 -10.46 11.12
CA LEU A 86 8.41 -10.84 12.13
C LEU A 86 8.01 -12.04 13.00
N ASN A 87 6.81 -12.58 12.81
CA ASN A 87 6.43 -13.88 13.36
C ASN A 87 6.93 -15.06 12.51
N ASN A 88 7.19 -14.82 11.23
CA ASN A 88 7.56 -15.86 10.26
C ASN A 88 8.98 -15.69 9.71
N GLN A 89 9.52 -14.47 9.70
CA GLN A 89 10.86 -14.14 9.24
C GLN A 89 11.66 -13.52 10.38
N SER A 90 12.93 -13.90 10.52
CA SER A 90 13.85 -13.24 11.45
C SER A 90 14.22 -11.82 10.96
N PRO A 91 14.61 -10.89 11.85
CA PRO A 91 15.11 -9.58 11.48
C PRO A 91 16.24 -9.63 10.44
N ASN A 92 17.18 -10.56 10.61
CA ASN A 92 18.32 -10.71 9.70
C ASN A 92 17.89 -11.18 8.29
N GLU A 93 16.89 -12.06 8.18
CA GLU A 93 16.34 -12.48 6.89
C GLU A 93 15.68 -11.32 6.16
N ILE A 94 14.93 -10.47 6.87
CA ILE A 94 14.27 -9.28 6.30
C ILE A 94 15.32 -8.29 5.80
N ILE A 95 16.33 -7.99 6.62
CA ILE A 95 17.42 -7.06 6.26
C ILE A 95 18.19 -7.60 5.05
N LYS A 96 18.52 -8.90 5.04
CA LYS A 96 19.22 -9.55 3.93
C LYS A 96 18.38 -9.49 2.64
N TRP A 97 17.06 -9.67 2.72
CA TRP A 97 16.19 -9.63 1.55
C TRP A 97 16.15 -8.26 0.91
N PHE A 98 16.08 -7.18 1.70
CA PHE A 98 16.17 -5.81 1.18
C PHE A 98 17.58 -5.46 0.68
N GLY A 99 18.63 -6.00 1.32
CA GLY A 99 20.02 -5.69 0.99
C GLY A 99 20.28 -4.18 1.03
N ASN A 100 20.71 -3.63 -0.12
CA ASN A 100 20.96 -2.20 -0.29
C ASN A 100 19.79 -1.49 -1.03
N GLU A 101 18.75 -2.20 -1.42
CA GLU A 101 17.62 -1.64 -2.13
C GLU A 101 16.68 -0.88 -1.17
N GLN A 102 16.08 0.19 -1.68
CA GLN A 102 15.03 0.90 -0.95
C GLN A 102 13.73 0.09 -1.04
N PRO A 103 12.98 -0.06 0.07
CA PRO A 103 11.66 -0.70 0.02
C PRO A 103 10.71 0.03 -0.93
N ASN A 104 9.95 -0.71 -1.71
CA ASN A 104 8.96 -0.18 -2.65
C ASN A 104 7.70 0.36 -1.95
N SER A 105 7.46 -0.05 -0.71
CA SER A 105 6.28 0.35 0.07
C SER A 105 6.66 0.93 1.42
N GLY A 106 5.81 1.82 1.95
CA GLY A 106 5.93 2.29 3.32
C GLY A 106 5.80 1.15 4.35
N PHE A 107 5.04 0.10 4.03
CA PHE A 107 4.96 -1.10 4.87
C PHE A 107 6.32 -1.80 4.94
N GLY A 108 7.00 -1.98 3.80
CA GLY A 108 8.36 -2.54 3.74
C GLY A 108 9.36 -1.71 4.53
N GLU A 109 9.31 -0.36 4.43
CA GLU A 109 10.15 0.53 5.25
C GLU A 109 9.94 0.31 6.75
N MET A 110 8.69 0.14 7.18
CA MET A 110 8.37 -0.10 8.59
C MET A 110 8.87 -1.46 9.06
N MET A 111 8.75 -2.51 8.25
CA MET A 111 9.24 -3.86 8.56
C MET A 111 10.77 -3.91 8.60
N LEU A 112 11.45 -3.26 7.65
CA LEU A 112 12.91 -3.11 7.66
C LEU A 112 13.35 -2.29 8.88
N GLY A 113 12.66 -1.19 9.17
CA GLY A 113 12.94 -0.35 10.33
C GLY A 113 12.82 -1.08 11.66
N GLU A 114 11.74 -1.87 11.83
CA GLU A 114 11.57 -2.72 13.02
C GLU A 114 12.69 -3.78 13.12
N SER A 115 13.07 -4.38 12.00
CA SER A 115 14.15 -5.37 11.95
C SER A 115 15.47 -4.74 12.38
N LEU A 116 15.80 -3.54 11.90
CA LEU A 116 17.00 -2.80 12.29
C LEU A 116 17.01 -2.46 13.78
N ILE A 117 15.89 -2.05 14.36
CA ILE A 117 15.79 -1.80 15.80
C ILE A 117 16.09 -3.07 16.59
N ARG A 118 15.57 -4.21 16.16
CA ARG A 118 15.77 -5.50 16.85
C ARG A 118 17.22 -5.99 16.84
N ILE A 119 18.00 -5.62 15.82
CA ILE A 119 19.44 -5.93 15.77
C ILE A 119 20.34 -4.84 16.36
N GLY A 120 19.77 -3.75 16.91
CA GLY A 120 20.50 -2.69 17.61
C GLY A 120 20.69 -1.39 16.81
N ASP A 121 20.43 -1.33 15.50
CA ASP A 121 20.50 -0.09 14.70
C ASP A 121 19.23 0.74 14.87
N LYS A 122 19.08 1.26 16.09
CA LYS A 122 17.88 1.98 16.51
C LYS A 122 17.63 3.27 15.72
N ASN A 123 18.68 4.05 15.46
CA ASN A 123 18.51 5.36 14.81
C ASN A 123 18.03 5.22 13.36
N LYS A 124 18.66 4.34 12.60
CA LYS A 124 18.26 4.04 11.22
C LYS A 124 16.86 3.44 11.16
N GLY A 125 16.58 2.52 12.08
CA GLY A 125 15.27 1.88 12.18
C GLY A 125 14.14 2.87 12.47
N ILE A 126 14.29 3.77 13.45
CA ILE A 126 13.29 4.81 13.76
C ILE A 126 13.05 5.74 12.57
N LYS A 127 14.11 6.14 11.86
CA LYS A 127 13.98 6.99 10.66
C LYS A 127 13.12 6.32 9.60
N LEU A 128 13.39 5.06 9.29
CA LEU A 128 12.61 4.27 8.32
C LEU A 128 11.15 4.08 8.75
N ILE A 129 10.91 3.80 10.04
CA ILE A 129 9.55 3.67 10.56
C ILE A 129 8.75 4.96 10.39
N LYS A 130 9.34 6.12 10.69
CA LYS A 130 8.66 7.41 10.51
C LYS A 130 8.34 7.68 9.04
N GLN A 131 9.29 7.44 8.14
CA GLN A 131 9.10 7.58 6.70
C GLN A 131 8.01 6.63 6.19
N GLY A 132 8.13 5.35 6.52
CA GLY A 132 7.16 4.33 6.15
C GLY A 132 5.76 4.60 6.71
N PHE A 133 5.64 5.01 7.96
CA PHE A 133 4.36 5.34 8.59
C PHE A 133 3.58 6.41 7.82
N VAL A 134 4.26 7.42 7.27
CA VAL A 134 3.61 8.48 6.49
C VAL A 134 2.95 7.91 5.24
N ARG A 135 3.64 7.06 4.48
CA ARG A 135 3.22 6.62 3.13
C ARG A 135 2.64 5.20 3.04
N ALA A 136 2.69 4.41 4.14
CA ALA A 136 2.25 3.03 4.10
C ALA A 136 0.74 2.88 3.87
N ASP A 137 0.38 1.96 2.97
CA ASP A 137 -0.98 1.42 2.90
C ASP A 137 -1.16 0.44 4.06
N LEU A 138 -1.91 0.85 5.07
CA LEU A 138 -2.13 0.07 6.29
C LEU A 138 -3.59 -0.36 6.41
N SER A 139 -3.80 -1.64 6.64
CA SER A 139 -5.10 -2.10 7.11
C SER A 139 -5.43 -1.48 8.48
N LYS A 140 -6.69 -1.59 8.91
CA LYS A 140 -7.08 -1.13 10.26
C LYS A 140 -6.24 -1.80 11.35
N ASN A 141 -5.96 -3.09 11.21
CA ASN A 141 -5.21 -3.87 12.20
C ASN A 141 -3.72 -3.49 12.18
N ASP A 142 -3.13 -3.30 11.00
CA ASP A 142 -1.74 -2.86 10.88
C ASP A 142 -1.54 -1.46 11.48
N LEU A 143 -2.47 -0.54 11.23
CA LEU A 143 -2.42 0.80 11.84
C LEU A 143 -2.45 0.73 13.37
N ILE A 144 -3.31 -0.11 13.95
CA ILE A 144 -3.37 -0.32 15.41
C ILE A 144 -2.07 -0.93 15.93
N TYR A 145 -1.58 -1.97 15.25
CA TYR A 145 -0.33 -2.67 15.59
C TYR A 145 0.86 -1.71 15.62
N PHE A 146 1.12 -1.04 14.51
CA PHE A 146 2.28 -0.15 14.39
C PHE A 146 2.20 1.07 15.32
N ARG A 147 1.02 1.65 15.51
CA ARG A 147 0.84 2.73 16.47
C ARG A 147 1.14 2.29 17.90
N LYS A 148 0.73 1.09 18.31
CA LYS A 148 1.02 0.53 19.63
C LYS A 148 2.52 0.27 19.78
N LEU A 149 3.12 -0.36 18.80
CA LEU A 149 4.52 -0.77 18.81
C LEU A 149 5.46 0.46 18.84
N PHE A 150 5.19 1.47 18.01
CA PHE A 150 6.05 2.63 17.86
C PHE A 150 5.55 3.90 18.57
N LYS A 151 4.63 3.76 19.54
CA LYS A 151 4.04 4.89 20.28
C LYS A 151 5.09 5.89 20.81
N LYS A 152 6.25 5.39 21.26
CA LYS A 152 7.33 6.22 21.82
C LYS A 152 8.13 6.98 20.76
N HIS A 153 8.01 6.61 19.48
CA HIS A 153 8.80 7.16 18.38
C HIS A 153 7.97 8.02 17.43
N LEU A 154 6.67 7.78 17.33
CA LEU A 154 5.75 8.56 16.50
C LEU A 154 5.28 9.80 17.25
N THR A 155 5.45 10.96 16.63
CA THR A 155 5.05 12.27 17.13
C THR A 155 3.77 12.77 16.46
N ASN A 156 3.16 13.83 16.97
CA ASN A 156 2.03 14.49 16.32
C ASN A 156 2.32 14.90 14.88
N ASP A 157 3.57 15.34 14.61
CA ASP A 157 4.02 15.70 13.26
C ASP A 157 3.96 14.51 12.30
N ASP A 158 4.36 13.32 12.73
CA ASP A 158 4.27 12.08 11.92
C ASP A 158 2.81 11.75 11.58
N TYR A 159 1.88 11.94 12.52
CA TYR A 159 0.43 11.75 12.29
C TYR A 159 -0.14 12.79 11.32
N ILE A 160 0.27 14.06 11.46
CA ILE A 160 -0.14 15.15 10.56
C ILE A 160 0.36 14.89 9.14
N LYS A 161 1.65 14.53 8.98
CA LYS A 161 2.25 14.18 7.68
C LYS A 161 1.52 13.00 7.03
N ARG A 162 1.19 11.95 7.81
CA ARG A 162 0.41 10.83 7.30
C ARG A 162 -0.98 11.28 6.84
N ALA A 163 -1.68 12.08 7.62
CA ALA A 163 -2.99 12.60 7.23
C ALA A 163 -2.91 13.43 5.94
N GLY A 164 -1.86 14.25 5.80
CA GLY A 164 -1.55 14.99 4.58
C GLY A 164 -1.36 14.08 3.38
N HIS A 165 -0.51 13.06 3.49
CA HIS A 165 -0.31 12.06 2.44
C HIS A 165 -1.62 11.39 2.02
N LEU A 166 -2.40 10.89 2.99
CA LEU A 166 -3.67 10.23 2.72
C LEU A 166 -4.69 11.16 2.04
N ALA A 167 -4.68 12.45 2.40
CA ALA A 167 -5.52 13.45 1.75
C ALA A 167 -5.11 13.68 0.28
N TRP A 168 -3.82 13.81 -0.01
CA TRP A 168 -3.29 13.96 -1.38
C TRP A 168 -3.60 12.73 -2.25
N GLU A 169 -3.46 11.52 -1.69
CA GLU A 169 -3.78 10.25 -2.34
C GLU A 169 -5.30 9.96 -2.44
N ASN A 170 -6.14 10.88 -1.95
CA ASN A 170 -7.60 10.74 -1.95
C ASN A 170 -8.10 9.46 -1.22
N LYS A 171 -7.37 9.05 -0.17
CA LYS A 171 -7.65 7.85 0.65
C LYS A 171 -8.70 8.15 1.72
N TYR A 172 -9.97 8.30 1.32
CA TYR A 172 -11.07 8.74 2.19
C TYR A 172 -11.19 7.94 3.51
N TRP A 173 -11.24 6.63 3.44
CA TRP A 173 -11.45 5.78 4.62
C TRP A 173 -10.23 5.71 5.53
N ASP A 174 -9.03 5.74 4.93
CA ASP A 174 -7.77 5.76 5.69
C ASP A 174 -7.61 7.08 6.43
N LEU A 175 -7.90 8.20 5.78
CA LEU A 175 -7.91 9.51 6.40
C LEU A 175 -8.96 9.59 7.52
N LYS A 176 -10.19 9.08 7.31
CA LYS A 176 -11.23 9.02 8.34
C LYS A 176 -10.75 8.29 9.59
N ARG A 177 -10.01 7.19 9.42
CA ARG A 177 -9.42 6.46 10.57
C ARG A 177 -8.33 7.25 11.29
N MET A 178 -7.63 8.15 10.59
CA MET A 178 -6.57 8.97 11.17
C MET A 178 -7.09 10.14 12.00
N LEU A 179 -8.25 10.72 11.70
CA LEU A 179 -8.75 11.96 12.31
C LEU A 179 -8.66 11.97 13.85
N ARG A 180 -9.09 10.88 14.49
CA ARG A 180 -9.11 10.76 15.97
C ARG A 180 -7.72 10.77 16.63
N TYR A 181 -6.64 10.66 15.83
CA TYR A 181 -5.27 10.63 16.33
C TYR A 181 -4.52 11.94 16.13
N LEU A 182 -5.15 12.91 15.47
CA LEU A 182 -4.58 14.21 15.19
C LEU A 182 -4.81 15.19 16.35
N PRO A 183 -3.94 16.20 16.52
CA PRO A 183 -4.25 17.37 17.32
C PRO A 183 -5.55 18.04 16.83
N LYS A 184 -6.31 18.68 17.76
CA LYS A 184 -7.66 19.17 17.48
C LYS A 184 -7.77 20.10 16.27
N ASP A 185 -6.82 21.02 16.12
CA ASP A 185 -6.79 21.96 14.99
C ASP A 185 -6.65 21.24 13.65
N TYR A 186 -5.81 20.23 13.60
CA TYR A 186 -5.61 19.38 12.44
C TYR A 186 -6.79 18.41 12.21
N GLN A 187 -7.54 18.03 13.26
CA GLN A 187 -8.80 17.31 13.07
C GLN A 187 -9.79 18.15 12.25
N TYR A 188 -9.92 19.44 12.53
CA TYR A 188 -10.79 20.33 11.75
C TYR A 188 -10.31 20.44 10.30
N LEU A 189 -9.02 20.69 10.08
CA LEU A 189 -8.43 20.79 8.74
C LEU A 189 -8.71 19.52 7.93
N TYR A 190 -8.31 18.35 8.45
CA TYR A 190 -8.43 17.11 7.70
C TYR A 190 -9.85 16.56 7.61
N THR A 191 -10.75 16.95 8.52
CA THR A 191 -12.19 16.69 8.35
C THR A 191 -12.75 17.48 7.18
N ALA A 192 -12.38 18.75 7.01
CA ALA A 192 -12.79 19.56 5.86
C ALA A 192 -12.24 18.97 4.57
N ARG A 193 -10.95 18.62 4.52
CA ARG A 193 -10.32 17.97 3.37
C ARG A 193 -10.97 16.62 3.02
N GLN A 194 -11.31 15.80 4.01
CA GLN A 194 -12.02 14.54 3.80
C GLN A 194 -13.39 14.72 3.17
N LEU A 195 -14.18 15.69 3.67
CA LEU A 195 -15.51 15.98 3.12
C LEU A 195 -15.44 16.50 1.68
N LEU A 196 -14.40 17.25 1.33
CA LEU A 196 -14.13 17.74 -0.03
C LEU A 196 -13.82 16.60 -1.02
N MET A 197 -13.42 15.41 -0.57
CA MET A 197 -13.23 14.23 -1.43
C MET A 197 -14.56 13.70 -1.98
N THR A 198 -15.67 14.01 -1.31
CA THR A 198 -17.00 13.52 -1.64
C THR A 198 -17.89 14.65 -2.21
N ARG A 199 -19.06 14.28 -2.70
CA ARG A 199 -20.11 15.24 -3.06
C ARG A 199 -21.08 15.52 -1.90
N GLY A 200 -20.70 15.12 -0.67
CA GLY A 200 -21.53 15.19 0.52
C GLY A 200 -21.87 16.62 0.97
N TYR A 201 -22.78 16.70 1.93
CA TYR A 201 -23.18 17.93 2.59
C TYR A 201 -22.22 18.31 3.72
N GLY A 202 -22.30 19.57 4.19
CA GLY A 202 -21.56 20.01 5.37
C GLY A 202 -20.14 20.51 5.11
N VAL A 203 -19.73 20.62 3.85
CA VAL A 203 -18.38 21.08 3.46
C VAL A 203 -18.11 22.49 3.97
N ASP A 204 -19.04 23.45 3.74
CA ASP A 204 -18.86 24.85 4.15
C ASP A 204 -18.79 24.99 5.67
N ALA A 205 -19.63 24.24 6.41
CA ALA A 205 -19.59 24.20 7.87
C ALA A 205 -18.26 23.62 8.41
N ALA A 206 -17.71 22.61 7.74
CA ALA A 206 -16.42 22.04 8.11
C ALA A 206 -15.26 23.02 7.84
N ILE A 207 -15.27 23.71 6.69
CA ILE A 207 -14.28 24.74 6.35
C ILE A 207 -14.32 25.91 7.35
N LYS A 208 -15.50 26.35 7.77
CA LYS A 208 -15.66 27.42 8.80
C LYS A 208 -15.00 27.04 10.14
N LYS A 209 -14.96 25.78 10.49
CA LYS A 209 -14.34 25.27 11.73
C LYS A 209 -12.82 25.18 11.68
N VAL A 210 -12.21 25.29 10.49
CA VAL A 210 -10.75 25.26 10.36
C VAL A 210 -10.16 26.51 11.04
N PRO A 211 -9.17 26.37 11.94
CA PRO A 211 -8.53 27.50 12.61
C PRO A 211 -7.88 28.47 11.61
N ASN A 212 -7.83 29.75 11.97
CA ASN A 212 -7.33 30.80 11.07
C ASN A 212 -5.92 30.55 10.55
N ASN A 213 -5.02 30.04 11.39
CA ASN A 213 -3.65 29.70 11.03
C ASN A 213 -3.53 28.53 10.02
N LEU A 214 -4.61 27.74 9.82
CA LEU A 214 -4.67 26.61 8.88
C LEU A 214 -5.59 26.86 7.69
N LYS A 215 -6.30 28.01 7.63
CA LYS A 215 -7.22 28.32 6.52
C LYS A 215 -6.53 28.44 5.17
N ASN A 216 -5.26 28.84 5.17
CA ASN A 216 -4.45 28.98 3.96
C ASN A 216 -3.61 27.70 3.65
N ASP A 217 -3.97 26.55 4.25
CA ASP A 217 -3.31 25.27 3.93
C ASP A 217 -3.41 24.98 2.43
N PRO A 218 -2.28 24.75 1.74
CA PRO A 218 -2.28 24.54 0.28
C PRO A 218 -3.14 23.33 -0.15
N GLY A 219 -3.14 22.27 0.67
CA GLY A 219 -3.95 21.08 0.40
C GLY A 219 -5.44 21.35 0.54
N LEU A 220 -5.87 22.15 1.54
CA LEU A 220 -7.25 22.56 1.69
C LEU A 220 -7.71 23.40 0.48
N ASN A 221 -6.89 24.36 0.05
CA ASN A 221 -7.21 25.22 -1.10
C ASN A 221 -7.31 24.40 -2.38
N TYR A 222 -6.37 23.47 -2.61
CA TYR A 222 -6.43 22.54 -3.75
C TYR A 222 -7.71 21.68 -3.73
N ASP A 223 -8.06 21.12 -2.59
CA ASP A 223 -9.24 20.27 -2.45
C ASP A 223 -10.53 21.08 -2.65
N ARG A 224 -10.58 22.35 -2.21
CA ARG A 224 -11.69 23.30 -2.45
C ARG A 224 -11.84 23.59 -3.94
N LEU A 225 -10.74 23.92 -4.62
CA LEU A 225 -10.71 24.16 -6.07
C LEU A 225 -11.26 22.94 -6.84
N LYS A 226 -10.71 21.76 -6.55
CA LYS A 226 -11.13 20.50 -7.18
C LYS A 226 -12.60 20.18 -6.95
N TRP A 227 -13.11 20.42 -5.74
CA TRP A 227 -14.52 20.19 -5.38
C TRP A 227 -15.46 21.17 -6.10
N ARG A 228 -15.13 22.48 -6.16
CA ARG A 228 -15.90 23.49 -6.87
C ARG A 228 -16.01 23.17 -8.37
N ARG A 229 -14.90 22.80 -8.99
CA ARG A 229 -14.88 22.35 -10.40
C ARG A 229 -15.80 21.14 -10.63
N LYS A 230 -15.76 20.14 -9.76
CA LYS A 230 -16.65 18.97 -9.84
C LYS A 230 -18.13 19.31 -9.68
N LYS A 231 -18.46 20.42 -9.02
CA LYS A 231 -19.84 20.94 -8.83
C LYS A 231 -20.27 21.91 -9.93
N GLY A 232 -19.44 22.15 -10.95
CA GLY A 232 -19.73 23.12 -12.02
C GLY A 232 -19.64 24.59 -11.60
N ARG A 233 -19.03 24.88 -10.43
CA ARG A 233 -18.84 26.25 -9.90
C ARG A 233 -17.50 26.81 -10.35
N VAL A 234 -17.32 26.97 -11.67
CA VAL A 234 -16.03 27.35 -12.26
C VAL A 234 -15.61 28.75 -11.83
N ASP A 235 -16.51 29.73 -11.90
CA ASP A 235 -16.23 31.15 -11.57
C ASP A 235 -15.75 31.30 -10.12
N SER A 236 -16.43 30.67 -9.18
CA SER A 236 -16.01 30.68 -7.77
C SER A 236 -14.74 29.87 -7.48
N SER A 237 -14.23 29.14 -8.47
CA SER A 237 -12.94 28.43 -8.34
C SER A 237 -11.75 29.36 -8.51
N LEU A 238 -11.94 30.51 -9.19
CA LEU A 238 -10.89 31.51 -9.44
C LEU A 238 -10.65 32.43 -8.23
N GLU A 239 -11.53 32.37 -7.20
CA GLU A 239 -11.45 33.19 -5.98
C GLU A 239 -10.67 32.53 -4.83
N ILE A 240 -10.03 31.40 -5.08
CA ILE A 240 -9.23 30.65 -4.11
C ILE A 240 -7.74 30.82 -4.39
#